data_2e0e276bad2014af1ba18968077df93f
#
_entry.id   2e0e276bad2014af1ba18968077df93f
#
_cell.length_a   1.000
_cell.length_b   1.000
_cell.length_c   1.000
_cell.angle_alpha   90.00
_cell.angle_beta   90.00
_cell.angle_gamma   90.00
#
_symmetry.space_group_name_H-M   'P 1'
#
loop_
_entity.id
_entity.type
_entity.pdbx_description
1 polymer ?
#
loop_
_entity_poly.entity_id
_entity_poly.type
_entity_poly.pdbx_seq_one_letter_code
_entity_poly.pdbx_strand_id
1 'polypeptide(L)'
;MNTPTDGRSQFFSKQEHILLKRMLIKEISIVNTEPLILYQVPFELTNVPTRDWKEVLIETWHSIFQQKERISNTVIWVFNNRILINKVPSGLVNKRLETMISNAIDKTNEQMKLSSQRVI
;
A
#
# COMPACT_ATOMS: atom_id res chain seq x y z
N MET A 1 -35.30 -1.68 11.79
CA MET A 1 -34.79 -1.83 11.54
C MET A 1 -33.84 -1.23 10.87
N ASN A 2 -33.43 -0.40 10.63
CA ASN A 2 -32.42 0.19 10.10
C ASN A 2 -31.37 -0.62 9.64
N THR A 3 -31.49 -1.76 9.43
CA THR A 3 -30.49 -2.68 9.04
C THR A 3 -29.67 -2.26 7.83
N PRO A 4 -30.29 -1.81 6.74
CA PRO A 4 -29.51 -1.43 5.56
C PRO A 4 -28.52 -0.31 5.85
N THR A 5 -28.93 0.66 6.63
CA THR A 5 -28.07 1.78 6.94
C THR A 5 -26.91 1.35 7.81
N ASP A 6 -27.22 0.54 8.82
CA ASP A 6 -26.18 0.06 9.71
C ASP A 6 -25.18 -0.80 8.98
N GLY A 7 -25.65 -1.65 8.11
CA GLY A 7 -24.76 -2.49 7.32
C GLY A 7 -23.84 -1.69 6.43
N ARG A 8 -24.35 -0.61 5.87
CA ARG A 8 -23.55 0.23 5.00
C ARG A 8 -22.44 0.93 5.77
N SER A 9 -22.76 1.45 6.94
CA SER A 9 -21.76 2.09 7.78
C SER A 9 -20.66 1.13 8.17
N GLN A 10 -21.05 -0.05 8.58
CA GLN A 10 -20.07 -1.05 8.99
C GLN A 10 -19.18 -1.45 7.84
N PHE A 11 -19.74 -1.56 6.65
CA PHE A 11 -18.99 -1.93 5.49
C PHE A 11 -17.89 -0.92 5.20
N PHE A 12 -18.20 0.36 5.21
CA PHE A 12 -17.21 1.38 4.94
C PHE A 12 -16.14 1.40 6.01
N SER A 13 -16.52 1.26 7.26
CA SER A 13 -15.54 1.25 8.35
C SER A 13 -14.54 0.13 8.18
N LYS A 14 -15.01 -1.05 7.82
CA LYS A 14 -14.11 -2.19 7.65
C LYS A 14 -13.11 -1.96 6.54
N GLN A 15 -13.54 -1.35 5.45
CA GLN A 15 -12.68 -1.18 4.31
C GLN A 15 -11.61 -0.11 4.52
N GLU A 16 -11.81 0.75 5.48
CA GLU A 16 -10.85 1.79 5.76
C GLU A 16 -9.79 1.38 6.77
N HIS A 17 -9.88 0.14 7.28
CA HIS A 17 -8.92 -0.29 8.29
C HIS A 17 -8.03 -1.40 7.77
N ILE A 18 -7.21 -1.10 6.79
CA ILE A 18 -6.26 -2.03 6.26
C ILE A 18 -4.89 -1.65 6.81
N LEU A 19 -4.20 -2.62 7.35
CA LEU A 19 -2.89 -2.39 7.93
C LEU A 19 -1.85 -3.29 7.30
N LEU A 20 -0.60 -2.88 7.39
CA LEU A 20 0.51 -3.71 6.97
C LEU A 20 0.69 -4.83 7.99
N LYS A 21 0.73 -6.07 7.50
CA LYS A 21 0.94 -7.20 8.37
C LYS A 21 2.41 -7.55 8.46
N ARG A 22 3.09 -7.65 7.33
CA ARG A 22 4.51 -7.98 7.32
C ARG A 22 5.13 -7.83 5.94
N MET A 23 6.45 -7.70 5.91
CA MET A 23 7.22 -7.83 4.68
C MET A 23 7.47 -9.31 4.48
N LEU A 24 7.23 -9.81 3.27
CA LEU A 24 7.41 -11.22 2.97
C LEU A 24 8.84 -11.45 2.51
N ILE A 25 9.75 -11.48 3.46
CA ILE A 25 11.19 -11.50 3.20
C ILE A 25 11.61 -12.67 2.32
N LYS A 26 11.03 -13.84 2.55
CA LYS A 26 11.41 -15.02 1.80
C LYS A 26 10.95 -15.01 0.35
N GLU A 27 10.06 -14.08 0.02
CA GLU A 27 9.53 -13.98 -1.35
C GLU A 27 10.13 -12.81 -2.12
N ILE A 28 11.12 -12.15 -1.55
CA ILE A 28 11.82 -11.08 -2.26
C ILE A 28 12.61 -11.69 -3.41
N SER A 29 12.50 -11.11 -4.60
CA SER A 29 13.18 -11.64 -5.77
C SER A 29 13.91 -10.55 -6.52
N ILE A 30 14.91 -10.95 -7.30
CA ILE A 30 15.67 -10.04 -8.12
C ILE A 30 14.94 -9.89 -9.45
N VAL A 31 14.71 -8.65 -9.89
CA VAL A 31 14.05 -8.39 -11.15
C VAL A 31 14.97 -7.75 -12.18
N ASN A 32 16.14 -7.31 -11.75
CA ASN A 32 17.11 -6.73 -12.65
C ASN A 32 18.50 -6.84 -12.03
N THR A 33 19.53 -7.07 -12.85
CA THR A 33 20.88 -7.18 -12.34
C THR A 33 21.84 -6.13 -12.90
N GLU A 34 21.48 -5.46 -13.99
CA GLU A 34 22.32 -4.45 -14.62
C GLU A 34 21.51 -3.30 -15.11
N PRO A 35 22.02 -2.09 -14.98
CA PRO A 35 23.30 -1.71 -14.35
C PRO A 35 23.25 -1.81 -12.84
N LEU A 36 22.07 -1.94 -12.24
CA LEU A 36 21.89 -2.02 -10.80
C LEU A 36 21.07 -3.24 -10.45
N ILE A 37 21.31 -3.78 -9.28
CA ILE A 37 20.49 -4.87 -8.77
C ILE A 37 19.21 -4.27 -8.22
N LEU A 38 18.09 -4.70 -8.78
CA LEU A 38 16.76 -4.25 -8.35
C LEU A 38 15.93 -5.43 -7.89
N TYR A 39 15.10 -5.20 -6.89
CA TYR A 39 14.30 -6.27 -6.28
C TYR A 39 12.82 -5.99 -6.37
N GLN A 40 12.05 -7.06 -6.32
CA GLN A 40 10.63 -6.99 -6.10
C GLN A 40 10.39 -7.40 -4.65
N VAL A 41 9.74 -6.53 -3.88
CA VAL A 41 9.54 -6.75 -2.45
C VAL A 41 8.05 -6.85 -2.17
N PRO A 42 7.58 -8.03 -1.73
CA PRO A 42 6.17 -8.20 -1.41
C PRO A 42 5.87 -7.95 0.06
N PHE A 43 4.67 -7.42 0.30
CA PHE A 43 4.19 -7.17 1.65
C PHE A 43 2.81 -7.78 1.78
N GLU A 44 2.46 -8.18 2.97
CA GLU A 44 1.14 -8.74 3.26
C GLU A 44 0.31 -7.74 4.05
N LEU A 45 -0.94 -7.59 3.64
CA LEU A 45 -1.90 -6.72 4.32
C LEU A 45 -2.82 -7.55 5.19
N THR A 46 -3.47 -6.90 6.16
CA THR A 46 -4.40 -7.60 7.04
C THR A 46 -5.67 -8.03 6.32
N ASN A 47 -6.06 -7.30 5.28
CA ASN A 47 -7.30 -7.55 4.56
C ASN A 47 -7.13 -7.30 3.08
N VAL A 48 -8.06 -7.80 2.27
CA VAL A 48 -8.09 -7.51 0.84
C VAL A 48 -8.70 -6.13 0.65
N PRO A 49 -7.96 -5.18 0.07
CA PRO A 49 -8.49 -3.83 -0.09
C PRO A 49 -9.48 -3.70 -1.23
N THR A 50 -10.27 -2.65 -1.16
CA THR A 50 -11.18 -2.32 -2.25
C THR A 50 -10.38 -1.68 -3.38
N ARG A 51 -11.03 -1.59 -4.54
CA ARG A 51 -10.42 -0.94 -5.69
C ARG A 51 -10.06 0.51 -5.39
N ASP A 52 -10.97 1.23 -4.73
CA ASP A 52 -10.71 2.64 -4.41
C ASP A 52 -9.53 2.80 -3.48
N TRP A 53 -9.42 1.93 -2.48
CA TRP A 53 -8.29 1.96 -1.56
C TRP A 53 -6.98 1.75 -2.30
N LYS A 54 -6.97 0.79 -3.23
CA LYS A 54 -5.76 0.51 -4.01
C LYS A 54 -5.32 1.72 -4.83
N GLU A 55 -6.27 2.39 -5.44
CA GLU A 55 -5.96 3.57 -6.26
C GLU A 55 -5.39 4.70 -5.42
N VAL A 56 -5.95 4.91 -4.24
CA VAL A 56 -5.44 5.95 -3.34
C VAL A 56 -4.04 5.60 -2.86
N LEU A 57 -3.79 4.33 -2.55
CA LEU A 57 -2.46 3.92 -2.13
C LEU A 57 -1.42 4.16 -3.22
N ILE A 58 -1.75 3.79 -4.45
CA ILE A 58 -0.83 3.96 -5.57
C ILE A 58 -0.51 5.44 -5.77
N GLU A 59 -1.52 6.28 -5.74
CA GLU A 59 -1.33 7.73 -5.85
C GLU A 59 -0.47 8.27 -4.72
N THR A 60 -0.76 7.85 -3.51
CA THR A 60 -0.03 8.30 -2.33
C THR A 60 1.44 7.93 -2.44
N TRP A 61 1.71 6.71 -2.85
CA TRP A 61 3.09 6.26 -3.01
C TRP A 61 3.82 7.13 -4.02
N HIS A 62 3.22 7.33 -5.20
CA HIS A 62 3.88 8.09 -6.26
C HIS A 62 4.08 9.55 -5.90
N SER A 63 3.08 10.19 -5.31
CA SER A 63 3.18 11.63 -5.09
C SER A 63 4.01 12.00 -3.88
N ILE A 64 4.09 11.14 -2.89
CA ILE A 64 4.79 11.49 -1.65
C ILE A 64 6.15 10.84 -1.53
N PHE A 65 6.21 9.53 -1.76
CA PHE A 65 7.41 8.79 -1.43
C PHE A 65 8.44 8.72 -2.54
N GLN A 66 8.02 8.61 -3.78
CA GLN A 66 8.97 8.51 -4.88
C GLN A 66 9.81 9.77 -5.03
N GLN A 67 9.20 10.92 -4.85
CA GLN A 67 9.92 12.16 -5.01
C GLN A 67 10.94 12.40 -3.90
N LYS A 68 10.60 11.98 -2.69
CA LYS A 68 11.46 12.24 -1.55
C LYS A 68 12.65 11.32 -1.45
N GLU A 69 12.49 10.07 -1.83
CA GLU A 69 13.50 9.06 -1.55
C GLU A 69 14.28 8.58 -2.76
N ARG A 70 14.16 9.28 -3.87
CA ARG A 70 14.85 8.89 -5.10
C ARG A 70 14.47 7.49 -5.57
N ILE A 71 13.24 7.10 -5.30
CA ILE A 71 12.76 5.80 -5.74
C ILE A 71 11.73 5.99 -6.85
N SER A 72 11.99 6.98 -7.70
CA SER A 72 11.05 7.38 -8.75
C SER A 72 10.74 6.27 -9.75
N ASN A 73 11.61 5.28 -9.84
CA ASN A 73 11.40 4.19 -10.79
C ASN A 73 10.69 2.99 -10.20
N THR A 74 10.35 3.03 -8.91
CA THR A 74 9.62 1.92 -8.31
C THR A 74 8.18 1.91 -8.82
N VAL A 75 7.64 0.71 -8.94
CA VAL A 75 6.25 0.52 -9.35
C VAL A 75 5.56 -0.26 -8.26
N ILE A 76 4.41 0.23 -7.83
CA ILE A 76 3.67 -0.43 -6.77
C ILE A 76 2.43 -1.11 -7.36
N TRP A 77 2.21 -2.35 -6.96
CA TRP A 77 1.07 -3.16 -7.40
C TRP A 77 0.35 -3.67 -6.17
N VAL A 78 -0.97 -3.75 -6.24
CA VAL A 78 -1.75 -4.32 -5.16
C VAL A 78 -2.60 -5.44 -5.73
N PHE A 79 -2.41 -6.63 -5.19
CA PHE A 79 -3.08 -7.83 -5.68
C PHE A 79 -3.55 -8.65 -4.49
N ASN A 80 -4.86 -8.85 -4.37
CA ASN A 80 -5.45 -9.50 -3.20
C ASN A 80 -5.03 -8.74 -1.94
N ASN A 81 -4.47 -9.43 -0.95
CA ASN A 81 -4.01 -8.77 0.27
C ASN A 81 -2.50 -8.55 0.24
N ARG A 82 -1.92 -8.37 -0.95
CA ARG A 82 -0.49 -8.18 -1.09
C ARG A 82 -0.16 -6.90 -1.83
N ILE A 83 0.93 -6.27 -1.42
CA ILE A 83 1.51 -5.15 -2.13
C ILE A 83 2.85 -5.61 -2.68
N LEU A 84 3.09 -5.37 -3.95
CA LEU A 84 4.36 -5.68 -4.58
C LEU A 84 5.01 -4.36 -4.98
N ILE A 85 6.20 -4.09 -4.46
CA ILE A 85 6.94 -2.91 -4.88
C ILE A 85 8.08 -3.40 -5.76
N ASN A 86 8.05 -3.02 -7.02
CA ASN A 86 9.00 -3.50 -8.00
C ASN A 86 10.12 -2.48 -8.24
N LYS A 87 11.25 -2.96 -8.72
CA LYS A 87 12.41 -2.13 -9.05
C LYS A 87 12.98 -1.38 -7.84
N VAL A 88 13.05 -2.06 -6.70
CA VAL A 88 13.58 -1.47 -5.48
C VAL A 88 15.10 -1.65 -5.45
N PRO A 89 15.88 -0.56 -5.30
CA PRO A 89 17.32 -0.68 -5.16
C PRO A 89 17.71 -1.48 -3.92
N SER A 90 18.80 -2.21 -4.00
CA SER A 90 19.23 -3.09 -2.91
C SER A 90 19.39 -2.35 -1.58
N GLY A 91 19.83 -1.11 -1.62
CA GLY A 91 20.02 -0.34 -0.39
C GLY A 91 18.74 0.01 0.34
N LEU A 92 17.58 -0.15 -0.33
CA LEU A 92 16.29 0.16 0.28
C LEU A 92 15.51 -1.08 0.69
N VAL A 93 16.05 -2.27 0.45
CA VAL A 93 15.35 -3.50 0.83
C VAL A 93 15.67 -3.75 2.30
N ASN A 94 14.98 -3.02 3.17
CA ASN A 94 15.23 -3.11 4.60
C ASN A 94 14.04 -2.52 5.36
N LYS A 95 14.25 -2.30 6.66
CA LYS A 95 13.20 -1.77 7.52
C LYS A 95 12.72 -0.39 7.08
N ARG A 96 13.56 0.37 6.41
CA ARG A 96 13.18 1.70 5.93
C ARG A 96 12.04 1.60 4.91
N LEU A 97 12.14 0.64 3.99
CA LEU A 97 11.08 0.43 3.00
C LEU A 97 9.79 0.02 3.70
N GLU A 98 9.90 -0.84 4.70
CA GLU A 98 8.74 -1.27 5.47
C GLU A 98 8.05 -0.08 6.13
N THR A 99 8.84 0.82 6.71
CA THR A 99 8.31 2.02 7.33
C THR A 99 7.63 2.93 6.31
N MET A 100 8.23 3.07 5.14
CA MET A 100 7.67 3.91 4.09
C MET A 100 6.31 3.39 3.63
N ILE A 101 6.21 2.08 3.40
CA ILE A 101 4.93 1.53 2.95
C ILE A 101 3.88 1.60 4.06
N SER A 102 4.30 1.41 5.30
CA SER A 102 3.40 1.52 6.43
C SER A 102 2.83 2.94 6.53
N ASN A 103 3.67 3.95 6.32
CA ASN A 103 3.21 5.34 6.32
C ASN A 103 2.26 5.62 5.16
N ALA A 104 2.52 5.04 4.01
CA ALA A 104 1.64 5.21 2.86
C ALA A 104 0.27 4.59 3.13
N ILE A 105 0.26 3.44 3.78
CA ILE A 105 -0.98 2.77 4.16
C ILE A 105 -1.77 3.63 5.14
N ASP A 106 -1.09 4.19 6.14
CA ASP A 106 -1.76 5.05 7.10
C ASP A 106 -2.39 6.27 6.44
N LYS A 107 -1.68 6.89 5.51
CA LYS A 107 -2.22 8.03 4.79
C LYS A 107 -3.39 7.64 3.90
N THR A 108 -3.33 6.47 3.31
CA THR A 108 -4.42 5.97 2.48
C THR A 108 -5.67 5.77 3.32
N ASN A 109 -5.53 5.14 4.48
CA ASN A 109 -6.66 4.94 5.38
C ASN A 109 -7.26 6.27 5.81
N GLU A 110 -6.41 7.25 6.09
CA GLU A 110 -6.86 8.57 6.48
C GLU A 110 -7.67 9.24 5.37
N GLN A 111 -7.18 9.17 4.15
CA GLN A 111 -7.87 9.76 3.01
C GLN A 111 -9.19 9.06 2.72
N MET A 112 -9.24 7.75 2.84
CA MET A 112 -10.46 7.01 2.64
C MET A 112 -11.52 7.40 3.67
N LYS A 113 -11.08 7.62 4.89
CA LYS A 113 -11.95 8.03 5.96
C LYS A 113 -12.54 9.42 5.69
N LEU A 114 -11.70 10.34 5.24
CA LEU A 114 -12.16 11.69 4.91
C LEU A 114 -13.14 11.68 3.74
N SER A 115 -12.88 10.85 2.74
CA SER A 115 -13.77 10.73 1.60
C SER A 115 -15.14 10.21 2.03
N SER A 116 -15.17 9.23 2.90
CA SER A 116 -16.43 8.70 3.42
C SER A 116 -17.22 9.77 4.14
N GLN A 117 -16.53 10.61 4.90
CA GLN A 117 -17.19 11.67 5.63
C GLN A 117 -17.76 12.73 4.69
N ARG A 118 -17.11 12.94 3.57
CA ARG A 118 -17.59 13.93 2.62
C ARG A 118 -18.83 13.54 1.87
N VAL A 119 -19.05 12.28 1.75
CA VAL A 119 -20.19 11.79 0.99
C VAL A 119 -21.51 12.19 1.62
N ILE A 120 -21.47 12.50 2.88
CA ILE A 120 -22.68 12.95 3.57
C ILE A 120 -22.98 14.38 3.21
#